data_1e77b1c67a6dc49e89c52bd35b56d250
#
_entry.id   1e77b1c67a6dc49e89c52bd35b56d250
#
_cell.length_a   1.000
_cell.length_b   1.000
_cell.length_c   1.000
_cell.angle_alpha   90.00
_cell.angle_beta   90.00
_cell.angle_gamma   90.00
#
_symmetry.space_group_name_H-M   'P 1'
#
loop_
_entity.id
_entity.type
_entity.pdbx_description
1 polymer ?
#
loop_
_entity_poly.entity_id
_entity_poly.type
_entity_poly.pdbx_seq_one_letter_code
_entity_poly.pdbx_strand_id
1 'polypeptide(L)'
;MGRIIVEQIITADGFVQDSDGGMGFMDAAPIDSTDSDQLEMLEHVGAIVLGRKTYEMFVEYWPNVDPRDEPVAGPINTLPKHIVSSSIGAAPWGDHAPGIVEPGDPLETHVRLRNETDGDLLVWGSLQLTDALFRAGLVDVLRLRHIPSLIGSGRGPTPSDLEQTVMTQVASHVGSGWVTTEHAVRGAEE
;
A
#
# COMPACT_ATOMS: atom_id res chain seq x y z
N MET A 1 5.02 15.40 -11.61
CA MET A 1 5.14 13.94 -11.77
C MET A 1 4.92 13.32 -10.40
N GLY A 2 3.93 12.42 -10.27
CA GLY A 2 3.60 11.83 -8.98
C GLY A 2 4.68 10.89 -8.44
N ARG A 3 4.67 10.65 -7.14
CA ARG A 3 5.55 9.69 -6.47
C ARG A 3 4.92 8.30 -6.51
N ILE A 4 5.74 7.25 -6.45
CA ILE A 4 5.30 5.89 -6.17
C ILE A 4 5.52 5.64 -4.68
N ILE A 5 4.42 5.56 -3.93
CA ILE A 5 4.38 5.31 -2.49
C ILE A 5 4.02 3.84 -2.29
N VAL A 6 4.90 3.08 -1.67
CA VAL A 6 4.58 1.74 -1.17
C VAL A 6 4.22 1.84 0.30
N GLU A 7 3.00 1.46 0.66
CA GLU A 7 2.59 1.39 2.05
C GLU A 7 2.43 -0.06 2.50
N GLN A 8 2.95 -0.36 3.70
CA GLN A 8 2.88 -1.67 4.32
C GLN A 8 2.50 -1.53 5.79
N ILE A 9 1.61 -2.42 6.26
CA ILE A 9 1.35 -2.60 7.69
C ILE A 9 2.31 -3.66 8.21
N ILE A 10 3.06 -3.33 9.26
CA ILE A 10 4.08 -4.22 9.81
C ILE A 10 3.93 -4.38 11.33
N THR A 11 4.35 -5.52 11.82
CA THR A 11 4.48 -5.77 13.27
C THR A 11 5.62 -4.95 13.87
N ALA A 12 5.66 -4.81 15.19
CA ALA A 12 6.75 -4.11 15.88
C ALA A 12 8.12 -4.79 15.68
N ASP A 13 8.15 -6.08 15.39
CA ASP A 13 9.36 -6.84 15.03
C ASP A 13 9.60 -6.94 13.51
N GLY A 14 8.87 -6.16 12.68
CA GLY A 14 9.23 -5.87 11.30
C GLY A 14 8.67 -6.83 10.24
N PHE A 15 7.58 -7.54 10.50
CA PHE A 15 6.99 -8.47 9.55
C PHE A 15 5.66 -7.96 8.98
N VAL A 16 5.45 -8.17 7.68
CA VAL A 16 4.19 -7.87 6.95
C VAL A 16 3.28 -9.10 6.83
N GLN A 17 3.84 -10.29 7.02
CA GLN A 17 3.12 -11.57 7.03
C GLN A 17 3.80 -12.51 8.00
N ASP A 18 3.04 -13.41 8.59
CA ASP A 18 3.57 -14.53 9.36
C ASP A 18 4.23 -15.60 8.45
N SER A 19 4.76 -16.66 9.05
CA SER A 19 5.45 -17.75 8.32
C SER A 19 4.52 -18.51 7.37
N ASP A 20 3.21 -18.47 7.59
CA ASP A 20 2.19 -19.13 6.77
C ASP A 20 1.61 -18.20 5.69
N GLY A 21 2.07 -16.95 5.66
CA GLY A 21 1.63 -15.91 4.73
C GLY A 21 0.34 -15.19 5.16
N GLY A 22 -0.08 -15.36 6.40
CA GLY A 22 -1.22 -14.69 7.00
C GLY A 22 -0.91 -13.31 7.58
N MET A 23 -1.96 -12.57 7.88
CA MET A 23 -1.92 -11.25 8.53
C MET A 23 -2.80 -11.23 9.80
N GLY A 24 -2.99 -12.38 10.45
CA GLY A 24 -3.81 -12.52 11.65
C GLY A 24 -3.38 -11.65 12.83
N PHE A 25 -2.16 -11.13 12.81
CA PHE A 25 -1.69 -10.16 13.79
C PHE A 25 -2.45 -8.82 13.73
N MET A 26 -3.13 -8.51 12.62
CA MET A 26 -3.94 -7.31 12.49
C MET A 26 -5.19 -7.36 13.36
N ASP A 27 -5.76 -8.55 13.60
CA ASP A 27 -6.97 -8.71 14.41
C ASP A 27 -6.73 -8.37 15.89
N ALA A 28 -5.48 -8.41 16.34
CA ALA A 28 -5.08 -8.09 17.70
C ALA A 28 -4.69 -6.62 17.89
N ALA A 29 -4.59 -5.84 16.82
CA ALA A 29 -4.21 -4.45 16.90
C ALA A 29 -5.43 -3.54 17.10
N PRO A 30 -5.44 -2.64 18.09
CA PRO A 30 -6.47 -1.62 18.17
C PRO A 30 -6.31 -0.70 16.95
N ILE A 31 -7.29 -0.73 16.04
CA ILE A 31 -7.33 0.17 14.90
C ILE A 31 -8.19 1.38 15.29
N ASP A 32 -7.58 2.56 15.23
CA ASP A 32 -8.32 3.82 15.40
C ASP A 32 -9.03 4.16 14.08
N SER A 33 -10.35 4.27 14.14
CA SER A 33 -11.18 4.62 12.98
C SER A 33 -10.97 6.05 12.47
N THR A 34 -10.28 6.90 13.22
CA THR A 34 -10.08 8.32 12.83
C THR A 34 -8.94 8.53 11.86
N ASP A 35 -7.98 7.64 11.79
CA ASP A 35 -6.86 7.52 10.85
C ASP A 35 -6.52 8.78 10.01
N SER A 36 -6.31 9.90 10.71
CA SER A 36 -6.18 11.23 10.08
C SER A 36 -4.96 11.36 9.18
N ASP A 37 -3.85 10.68 9.50
CA ASP A 37 -2.64 10.67 8.67
C ASP A 37 -2.84 9.90 7.36
N GLN A 38 -3.70 8.87 7.39
CA GLN A 38 -4.08 8.15 6.18
C GLN A 38 -4.99 8.99 5.28
N LEU A 39 -5.95 9.71 5.87
CA LEU A 39 -6.82 10.61 5.13
C LEU A 39 -6.02 11.74 4.48
N GLU A 40 -5.10 12.39 5.22
CA GLU A 40 -4.22 13.43 4.70
C GLU A 40 -3.36 12.92 3.53
N MET A 41 -2.78 11.73 3.66
CA MET A 41 -2.01 11.11 2.58
C MET A 41 -2.88 10.84 1.35
N LEU A 42 -4.10 10.31 1.53
CA LEU A 42 -5.01 9.98 0.44
C LEU A 42 -5.49 11.21 -0.34
N GLU A 43 -5.48 12.43 0.23
CA GLU A 43 -5.78 13.68 -0.49
C GLU A 43 -4.79 13.96 -1.63
N HIS A 44 -3.58 13.43 -1.56
CA HIS A 44 -2.52 13.60 -2.57
C HIS A 44 -2.41 12.43 -3.55
N VAL A 45 -3.17 11.35 -3.31
CA VAL A 45 -3.15 10.14 -4.15
C VAL A 45 -4.06 10.33 -5.35
N GLY A 46 -3.52 10.12 -6.55
CA GLY A 46 -4.29 10.15 -7.80
C GLY A 46 -4.84 8.78 -8.19
N ALA A 47 -4.18 7.68 -7.78
CA ALA A 47 -4.66 6.32 -8.02
C ALA A 47 -4.08 5.32 -7.01
N ILE A 48 -4.85 4.25 -6.77
CA ILE A 48 -4.43 3.09 -5.97
C ILE A 48 -4.03 1.97 -6.92
N VAL A 49 -2.88 1.33 -6.65
CA VAL A 49 -2.40 0.19 -7.44
C VAL A 49 -2.35 -1.05 -6.56
N LEU A 50 -3.00 -2.12 -7.01
CA LEU A 50 -3.14 -3.38 -6.29
C LEU A 50 -2.68 -4.54 -7.17
N GLY A 51 -1.97 -5.49 -6.59
CA GLY A 51 -1.84 -6.82 -7.18
C GLY A 51 -3.11 -7.65 -6.92
N ARG A 52 -3.31 -8.72 -7.69
CA ARG A 52 -4.53 -9.55 -7.64
C ARG A 52 -4.92 -9.97 -6.22
N LYS A 53 -4.00 -10.53 -5.45
CA LYS A 53 -4.32 -11.03 -4.08
C LYS A 53 -4.80 -9.93 -3.15
N THR A 54 -4.19 -8.75 -3.23
CA THR A 54 -4.59 -7.60 -2.43
C THR A 54 -5.95 -7.08 -2.89
N TYR A 55 -6.19 -7.03 -4.21
CA TYR A 55 -7.50 -6.70 -4.76
C TYR A 55 -8.59 -7.66 -4.26
N GLU A 56 -8.37 -8.98 -4.32
CA GLU A 56 -9.33 -9.98 -3.86
C GLU A 56 -9.72 -9.78 -2.38
N MET A 57 -8.75 -9.45 -1.54
CA MET A 57 -8.98 -9.14 -0.12
C MET A 57 -9.72 -7.80 0.06
N PHE A 58 -9.32 -6.77 -0.69
CA PHE A 58 -9.86 -5.42 -0.55
C PHE A 58 -11.31 -5.31 -1.04
N VAL A 59 -11.65 -5.99 -2.14
CA VAL A 59 -13.01 -5.95 -2.71
C VAL A 59 -14.05 -6.63 -1.83
N GLU A 60 -13.65 -7.53 -0.97
CA GLU A 60 -14.55 -8.16 0.02
C GLU A 60 -14.87 -7.22 1.19
N TYR A 61 -13.99 -6.29 1.49
CA TYR A 61 -14.10 -5.41 2.66
C TYR A 61 -14.55 -3.99 2.28
N TRP A 62 -13.73 -3.24 1.57
CA TRP A 62 -13.88 -1.78 1.41
C TRP A 62 -15.19 -1.32 0.77
N PRO A 63 -15.77 -1.98 -0.26
CA PRO A 63 -17.05 -1.57 -0.83
C PRO A 63 -18.23 -1.62 0.14
N ASN A 64 -18.09 -2.40 1.22
CA ASN A 64 -19.14 -2.63 2.22
C ASN A 64 -18.97 -1.77 3.48
N VAL A 65 -17.86 -1.05 3.60
CA VAL A 65 -17.55 -0.21 4.79
C VAL A 65 -18.23 1.15 4.65
N ASP A 66 -18.97 1.53 5.69
CA ASP A 66 -19.57 2.86 5.77
C ASP A 66 -18.49 3.91 6.12
N PRO A 67 -18.32 4.98 5.31
CA PRO A 67 -17.35 6.04 5.63
C PRO A 67 -17.62 6.80 6.95
N ARG A 68 -18.80 6.59 7.55
CA ARG A 68 -19.09 7.12 8.90
C ARG A 68 -18.43 6.31 10.00
N ASP A 69 -18.18 5.02 9.74
CA ASP A 69 -17.51 4.12 10.69
C ASP A 69 -15.99 4.12 10.43
N GLU A 70 -15.58 4.09 9.16
CA GLU A 70 -14.18 4.19 8.74
C GLU A 70 -14.02 5.26 7.64
N PRO A 71 -13.65 6.50 7.99
CA PRO A 71 -13.60 7.62 7.04
C PRO A 71 -12.72 7.38 5.81
N VAL A 72 -11.66 6.56 5.93
CA VAL A 72 -10.77 6.20 4.81
C VAL A 72 -11.47 5.39 3.72
N ALA A 73 -12.59 4.74 4.02
CA ALA A 73 -13.38 4.01 3.02
C ALA A 73 -13.90 4.94 1.90
N GLY A 74 -14.19 6.19 2.22
CA GLY A 74 -14.64 7.19 1.22
C GLY A 74 -13.63 7.36 0.08
N PRO A 75 -12.43 7.86 0.34
CA PRO A 75 -11.40 7.99 -0.70
C PRO A 75 -10.97 6.64 -1.30
N ILE A 76 -10.87 5.57 -0.52
CA ILE A 76 -10.54 4.24 -1.06
C ILE A 76 -11.57 3.80 -2.11
N ASN A 77 -12.85 4.00 -1.87
CA ASN A 77 -13.90 3.60 -2.80
C ASN A 77 -14.00 4.51 -4.02
N THR A 78 -13.61 5.79 -3.92
CA THR A 78 -13.74 6.77 -5.01
C THR A 78 -12.52 6.90 -5.91
N LEU A 79 -11.31 6.75 -5.35
CA LEU A 79 -10.05 6.84 -6.14
C LEU A 79 -10.02 5.79 -7.25
N PRO A 80 -9.45 6.10 -8.43
CA PRO A 80 -9.16 5.12 -9.47
C PRO A 80 -8.31 3.97 -8.91
N LYS A 81 -8.65 2.73 -9.28
CA LYS A 81 -7.93 1.52 -8.89
C LYS A 81 -7.39 0.80 -10.09
N HIS A 82 -6.09 0.54 -10.12
CA HIS A 82 -5.41 -0.25 -11.14
C HIS A 82 -5.00 -1.60 -10.57
N ILE A 83 -5.46 -2.68 -11.18
CA ILE A 83 -5.23 -4.03 -10.71
C ILE A 83 -4.22 -4.71 -11.62
N VAL A 84 -2.97 -4.79 -11.17
CA VAL A 84 -1.89 -5.42 -11.94
C VAL A 84 -2.03 -6.93 -11.86
N SER A 85 -2.51 -7.52 -12.97
CA SER A 85 -2.77 -8.96 -13.06
C SER A 85 -2.93 -9.41 -14.49
N SER A 86 -2.28 -10.53 -14.86
CA SER A 86 -2.47 -11.22 -16.13
C SER A 86 -3.53 -12.35 -16.06
N SER A 87 -4.15 -12.57 -14.90
CA SER A 87 -5.02 -13.73 -14.67
C SER A 87 -6.48 -13.41 -14.40
N ILE A 88 -6.84 -12.13 -14.26
CA ILE A 88 -8.25 -11.69 -14.12
C ILE A 88 -8.65 -10.84 -15.31
N GLY A 89 -9.90 -10.96 -15.76
CA GLY A 89 -10.42 -10.20 -16.90
C GLY A 89 -11.27 -8.99 -16.51
N ALA A 90 -11.67 -8.88 -15.25
CA ALA A 90 -12.46 -7.78 -14.72
C ALA A 90 -12.18 -7.58 -13.23
N ALA A 91 -12.38 -6.36 -12.74
CA ALA A 91 -12.14 -6.00 -11.35
C ALA A 91 -13.34 -5.19 -10.79
N PRO A 92 -14.53 -5.82 -10.58
CA PRO A 92 -15.65 -5.15 -9.96
C PRO A 92 -15.31 -4.64 -8.57
N TRP A 93 -15.98 -3.58 -8.10
CA TRP A 93 -15.76 -2.95 -6.80
C TRP A 93 -17.08 -2.60 -6.12
N GLY A 94 -17.87 -3.63 -5.79
CA GLY A 94 -19.22 -3.45 -5.25
C GLY A 94 -20.09 -2.58 -6.17
N ASP A 95 -20.78 -1.61 -5.59
CA ASP A 95 -21.59 -0.63 -6.31
C ASP A 95 -20.81 0.61 -6.79
N HIS A 96 -19.48 0.62 -6.58
CA HIS A 96 -18.60 1.72 -7.00
C HIS A 96 -18.01 1.44 -8.39
N ALA A 97 -17.26 2.44 -8.91
CA ALA A 97 -16.54 2.29 -10.17
C ALA A 97 -15.58 1.09 -10.13
N PRO A 98 -15.62 0.20 -11.12
CA PRO A 98 -14.74 -0.95 -11.17
C PRO A 98 -13.27 -0.54 -11.28
N GLY A 99 -12.36 -1.39 -10.79
CA GLY A 99 -10.95 -1.23 -11.03
C GLY A 99 -10.60 -1.51 -12.50
N ILE A 100 -9.52 -0.91 -12.94
CA ILE A 100 -8.93 -1.09 -14.29
C ILE A 100 -7.94 -2.24 -14.21
N VAL A 101 -8.14 -3.29 -14.99
CA VAL A 101 -7.21 -4.41 -15.06
C VAL A 101 -6.02 -4.05 -15.94
N GLU A 102 -4.83 -4.23 -15.41
CA GLU A 102 -3.55 -3.97 -16.07
C GLU A 102 -2.82 -5.32 -16.32
N PRO A 103 -2.99 -5.91 -17.52
CA PRO A 103 -2.45 -7.25 -17.79
C PRO A 103 -0.97 -7.25 -18.23
N GLY A 104 -0.39 -6.07 -18.42
CA GLY A 104 0.97 -5.87 -18.92
C GLY A 104 2.08 -6.13 -17.91
N ASP A 105 3.30 -5.79 -18.29
CA ASP A 105 4.46 -5.81 -17.40
C ASP A 105 4.24 -4.85 -16.21
N PRO A 106 4.46 -5.31 -14.98
CA PRO A 106 4.23 -4.49 -13.80
C PRO A 106 5.06 -3.20 -13.76
N LEU A 107 6.31 -3.25 -14.18
CA LEU A 107 7.21 -2.09 -14.12
C LEU A 107 6.85 -1.05 -15.17
N GLU A 108 6.59 -1.48 -16.41
CA GLU A 108 6.11 -0.61 -17.48
C GLU A 108 4.77 0.03 -17.12
N THR A 109 3.86 -0.74 -16.53
CA THR A 109 2.56 -0.25 -16.04
C THR A 109 2.75 0.87 -15.02
N HIS A 110 3.63 0.71 -14.02
CA HIS A 110 3.84 1.74 -13.00
C HIS A 110 4.50 3.00 -13.57
N VAL A 111 5.48 2.85 -14.48
CA VAL A 111 6.09 4.00 -15.16
C VAL A 111 5.05 4.76 -15.98
N ARG A 112 4.19 4.07 -16.71
CA ARG A 112 3.09 4.69 -17.47
C ARG A 112 2.11 5.41 -16.56
N LEU A 113 1.58 4.72 -15.54
CA LEU A 113 0.61 5.28 -14.59
C LEU A 113 1.16 6.51 -13.88
N ARG A 114 2.43 6.48 -13.47
CA ARG A 114 3.10 7.63 -12.85
C ARG A 114 3.09 8.89 -13.75
N ASN A 115 3.18 8.70 -15.06
CA ASN A 115 3.19 9.80 -16.03
C ASN A 115 1.77 10.29 -16.38
N GLU A 116 0.78 9.40 -16.30
CA GLU A 116 -0.61 9.67 -16.72
C GLU A 116 -1.50 10.13 -15.57
N THR A 117 -1.12 9.83 -14.32
CA THR A 117 -1.92 10.14 -13.13
C THR A 117 -1.56 11.51 -12.56
N ASP A 118 -2.56 12.31 -12.26
CA ASP A 118 -2.41 13.55 -11.50
C ASP A 118 -2.44 13.23 -10.00
N GLY A 119 -1.29 13.32 -9.34
CA GLY A 119 -1.07 12.92 -7.95
C GLY A 119 -0.17 11.69 -7.80
N ASP A 120 -0.04 11.22 -6.58
CA ASP A 120 0.81 10.08 -6.23
C ASP A 120 0.13 8.74 -6.57
N LEU A 121 0.93 7.72 -6.86
CA LEU A 121 0.47 6.33 -6.94
C LEU A 121 0.68 5.64 -5.60
N LEU A 122 -0.40 5.17 -4.99
CA LEU A 122 -0.35 4.40 -3.76
C LEU A 122 -0.41 2.90 -4.06
N VAL A 123 0.66 2.19 -3.72
CA VAL A 123 0.78 0.73 -3.94
C VAL A 123 0.62 0.02 -2.60
N TRP A 124 -0.51 -0.66 -2.40
CA TRP A 124 -0.79 -1.44 -1.18
C TRP A 124 -0.44 -2.94 -1.30
N GLY A 125 0.28 -3.31 -2.31
CA GLY A 125 0.65 -4.70 -2.58
C GLY A 125 0.12 -5.19 -3.92
N SER A 126 0.32 -6.45 -4.25
CA SER A 126 0.88 -7.56 -3.44
C SER A 126 2.38 -7.40 -3.16
N LEU A 127 2.90 -8.16 -2.18
CA LEU A 127 4.33 -8.15 -1.86
C LEU A 127 5.23 -8.51 -3.06
N GLN A 128 4.77 -9.36 -3.97
CA GLN A 128 5.49 -9.65 -5.22
C GLN A 128 5.60 -8.42 -6.12
N LEU A 129 4.54 -7.61 -6.18
CA LEU A 129 4.52 -6.37 -6.94
C LEU A 129 5.47 -5.35 -6.33
N THR A 130 5.37 -5.13 -5.02
CA THR A 130 6.25 -4.18 -4.31
C THR A 130 7.71 -4.61 -4.37
N ASP A 131 8.02 -5.92 -4.27
CA ASP A 131 9.36 -6.44 -4.48
C ASP A 131 9.95 -6.08 -5.85
N ALA A 132 9.15 -6.24 -6.91
CA ALA A 132 9.59 -5.89 -8.26
C ALA A 132 9.90 -4.39 -8.36
N LEU A 133 9.08 -3.54 -7.76
CA LEU A 133 9.29 -2.09 -7.73
C LEU A 133 10.56 -1.71 -6.95
N PHE A 134 10.81 -2.33 -5.79
CA PHE A 134 12.04 -2.11 -5.03
C PHE A 134 13.28 -2.51 -5.83
N ARG A 135 13.30 -3.70 -6.42
CA ARG A 135 14.44 -4.17 -7.24
C ARG A 135 14.71 -3.28 -8.45
N ALA A 136 13.65 -2.72 -9.04
CA ALA A 136 13.75 -1.78 -10.16
C ALA A 136 14.11 -0.34 -9.71
N GLY A 137 14.19 -0.07 -8.41
CA GLY A 137 14.42 1.26 -7.88
C GLY A 137 13.31 2.25 -8.24
N LEU A 138 12.06 1.80 -8.37
CA LEU A 138 10.93 2.65 -8.74
C LEU A 138 10.17 3.22 -7.53
N VAL A 139 10.45 2.76 -6.33
CA VAL A 139 9.80 3.26 -5.11
C VAL A 139 10.42 4.59 -4.70
N ASP A 140 9.60 5.63 -4.59
CA ASP A 140 10.03 6.96 -4.13
C ASP A 140 9.88 7.08 -2.60
N VAL A 141 8.78 6.54 -2.05
CA VAL A 141 8.48 6.59 -0.62
C VAL A 141 8.07 5.21 -0.12
N LEU A 142 8.68 4.78 0.98
CA LEU A 142 8.24 3.65 1.78
C LEU A 142 7.53 4.19 3.02
N ARG A 143 6.23 3.89 3.14
CA ARG A 143 5.38 4.22 4.28
C ARG A 143 5.11 2.96 5.07
N LEU A 144 5.48 2.96 6.36
CA LEU A 144 5.33 1.82 7.25
C LEU A 144 4.40 2.17 8.40
N ARG A 145 3.33 1.39 8.54
CA ARG A 145 2.40 1.47 9.66
C ARG A 145 2.74 0.37 10.65
N HIS A 146 3.39 0.74 11.75
CA HIS A 146 3.85 -0.17 12.79
C HIS A 146 2.73 -0.42 13.79
N ILE A 147 2.25 -1.65 13.88
CA ILE A 147 1.29 -2.05 14.90
C ILE A 147 2.01 -2.68 16.10
N PRO A 148 1.48 -2.56 17.32
CA PRO A 148 2.10 -3.03 18.56
C PRO A 148 1.90 -4.54 18.75
N SER A 149 2.35 -5.35 17.79
CA SER A 149 2.29 -6.81 17.81
C SER A 149 3.65 -7.41 17.51
N LEU A 150 3.96 -8.54 18.12
CA LEU A 150 5.18 -9.35 17.87
C LEU A 150 4.76 -10.73 17.40
N ILE A 151 5.33 -11.21 16.30
CA ILE A 151 5.05 -12.55 15.76
C ILE A 151 6.30 -13.45 15.66
N GLY A 152 7.50 -12.88 15.86
CA GLY A 152 8.76 -13.62 16.01
C GLY A 152 9.36 -14.15 14.71
N SER A 153 8.57 -14.41 13.67
CA SER A 153 9.03 -14.85 12.35
C SER A 153 8.02 -14.54 11.27
N GLY A 154 8.50 -14.34 10.05
CA GLY A 154 7.62 -14.01 8.94
C GLY A 154 8.38 -13.37 7.77
N ARG A 155 7.62 -12.69 6.92
CA ARG A 155 8.14 -11.96 5.76
C ARG A 155 8.28 -10.47 6.08
N GLY A 156 9.45 -9.90 5.76
CA GLY A 156 9.70 -8.47 5.85
C GLY A 156 8.99 -7.65 4.74
N PRO A 157 8.97 -6.32 4.87
CA PRO A 157 8.29 -5.41 3.94
C PRO A 157 8.99 -5.24 2.58
N THR A 158 10.24 -5.64 2.48
CA THR A 158 11.08 -5.51 1.28
C THR A 158 11.67 -6.86 0.87
N PRO A 159 12.19 -7.00 -0.39
CA PRO A 159 12.88 -8.21 -0.80
C PRO A 159 14.05 -8.54 0.12
N SER A 160 14.22 -9.83 0.44
CA SER A 160 15.33 -10.28 1.29
C SER A 160 16.71 -10.19 0.61
N ASP A 161 16.73 -10.03 -0.71
CA ASP A 161 17.91 -9.89 -1.56
C ASP A 161 18.17 -8.43 -1.97
N LEU A 162 17.44 -7.48 -1.38
CA LEU A 162 17.65 -6.05 -1.65
C LEU A 162 19.01 -5.62 -1.09
N GLU A 163 19.80 -4.94 -1.92
CA GLU A 163 21.05 -4.33 -1.46
C GLU A 163 20.76 -3.24 -0.40
N GLN A 164 21.76 -3.00 0.46
CA GLN A 164 21.63 -1.98 1.49
C GLN A 164 21.26 -0.63 0.86
N THR A 165 20.10 -0.13 1.22
CA THR A 165 19.56 1.15 0.75
C THR A 165 19.43 2.10 1.94
N VAL A 166 20.11 3.23 1.87
CA VAL A 166 19.97 4.30 2.87
C VAL A 166 18.77 5.14 2.51
N MET A 167 17.86 5.30 3.46
CA MET A 167 16.64 6.10 3.30
C MET A 167 16.70 7.34 4.20
N THR A 168 15.93 8.36 3.84
CA THR A 168 15.74 9.55 4.71
C THR A 168 14.35 9.49 5.30
N GLN A 169 14.22 9.51 6.62
CA GLN A 169 12.92 9.66 7.27
C GLN A 169 12.40 11.08 7.02
N VAL A 170 11.23 11.18 6.39
CA VAL A 170 10.62 12.46 5.99
C VAL A 170 9.40 12.82 6.83
N ALA A 171 8.70 11.83 7.40
CA ALA A 171 7.57 12.06 8.29
C ALA A 171 7.42 10.94 9.32
N SER A 172 6.72 11.23 10.40
CA SER A 172 6.20 10.24 11.34
C SER A 172 4.94 10.73 12.01
N HIS A 173 4.01 9.82 12.24
CA HIS A 173 2.75 10.09 12.93
C HIS A 173 2.51 9.04 14.01
N VAL A 174 2.00 9.46 15.16
CA VAL A 174 1.62 8.56 16.27
C VAL A 174 0.11 8.54 16.37
N GLY A 175 -0.49 7.45 15.93
CA GLY A 175 -1.92 7.18 16.10
C GLY A 175 -2.23 6.53 17.45
N SER A 176 -3.49 6.23 17.71
CA SER A 176 -3.94 5.65 18.99
C SER A 176 -3.63 4.15 19.12
N GLY A 177 -3.09 3.51 18.13
CA GLY A 177 -2.75 2.08 18.15
C GLY A 177 -1.59 1.70 17.25
N TRP A 178 -0.98 2.67 16.57
CA TRP A 178 0.15 2.45 15.66
C TRP A 178 1.05 3.68 15.55
N VAL A 179 2.19 3.47 14.94
CA VAL A 179 3.07 4.56 14.49
C VAL A 179 3.25 4.43 12.99
N THR A 180 3.00 5.49 12.25
CA THR A 180 3.33 5.57 10.83
C THR A 180 4.67 6.28 10.65
N THR A 181 5.54 5.73 9.80
CA THR A 181 6.80 6.36 9.41
C THR A 181 6.89 6.41 7.90
N GLU A 182 7.38 7.53 7.36
CA GLU A 182 7.61 7.70 5.92
C GLU A 182 9.09 7.92 5.64
N HIS A 183 9.59 7.20 4.64
CA HIS A 183 10.99 7.24 4.26
C HIS A 183 11.11 7.49 2.76
N ALA A 184 11.83 8.55 2.38
CA ALA A 184 12.29 8.71 1.00
C ALA A 184 13.33 7.63 0.70
N VAL A 185 13.04 6.79 -0.31
CA VAL A 185 13.91 5.66 -0.72
C VAL A 185 14.98 6.13 -1.68
N ARG A 186 14.65 7.09 -2.55
CA ARG A 186 15.62 7.79 -3.38
C ARG A 186 16.02 9.07 -2.67
N GLY A 187 17.30 9.41 -2.69
CA GLY A 187 17.72 10.72 -2.23
C GLY A 187 16.87 11.79 -2.92
N ALA A 188 16.31 12.72 -2.15
CA ALA A 188 15.72 13.90 -2.73
C ALA A 188 16.82 14.54 -3.59
N GLU A 189 16.66 14.52 -4.91
CA GLU A 189 17.45 15.38 -5.76
C GLU A 189 17.05 16.81 -5.36
N GLU A 190 18.01 17.56 -4.84
CA GLU A 190 17.90 18.99 -4.53
C GLU A 190 17.59 19.83 -5.78
#